data_8566a812b2a5a00eaab4c8775f1036e1
#
_entry.id   8566a812b2a5a00eaab4c8775f1036e1
#
_cell.length_a   1.000
_cell.length_b   1.000
_cell.length_c   1.000
_cell.angle_alpha   90.00
_cell.angle_beta   90.00
_cell.angle_gamma   90.00
#
_symmetry.space_group_name_H-M   'P 1'
#
loop_
_entity.id
_entity.type
_entity.pdbx_description
1 polymer ?
#
loop_
_entity_poly.entity_id
_entity_poly.type
_entity_poly.pdbx_seq_one_letter_code
_entity_poly.pdbx_strand_id
1 'polypeptide(L)'
;MKKLLFLFALIISSCFSFKSGLTIPANETFILGESNSKNYSAELVNTSNYEIKIRGEKKQNGEYTQGFRLTPKGKATVYVSSDEIIKFINNNNQAVKVNIKLNKAVPGMRYVKN
;
A
#
# COMPACT_ATOMS: atom_id res chain seq x y z
N MET A 1 -29.15 -16.79 8.58
CA MET A 1 -29.67 -15.53 8.07
C MET A 1 -29.08 -14.33 8.75
N LYS A 2 -29.10 -14.27 10.07
CA LYS A 2 -28.48 -13.15 10.78
C LYS A 2 -27.01 -13.02 10.52
N LYS A 3 -26.30 -14.14 10.38
CA LYS A 3 -24.88 -14.14 10.09
C LYS A 3 -24.57 -13.53 8.72
N LEU A 4 -25.44 -13.78 7.76
CA LEU A 4 -25.26 -13.24 6.42
C LEU A 4 -25.38 -11.73 6.40
N LEU A 5 -26.35 -11.18 7.11
CA LEU A 5 -26.53 -9.74 7.24
C LEU A 5 -25.34 -9.11 7.95
N PHE A 6 -24.83 -9.78 8.95
CA PHE A 6 -23.68 -9.29 9.70
C PHE A 6 -22.43 -9.20 8.80
N LEU A 7 -22.19 -10.23 8.00
CA LEU A 7 -21.07 -10.22 7.06
C LEU A 7 -21.18 -9.09 6.04
N PHE A 8 -22.38 -8.86 5.57
CA PHE A 8 -22.63 -7.79 4.63
C PHE A 8 -22.31 -6.42 5.23
N ALA A 9 -22.68 -6.21 6.48
CA ALA A 9 -22.36 -4.97 7.19
C ALA A 9 -20.84 -4.76 7.32
N LEU A 10 -20.09 -5.81 7.55
CA LEU A 10 -18.63 -5.73 7.62
C LEU A 10 -18.02 -5.29 6.29
N ILE A 11 -18.53 -5.83 5.20
CA ILE A 11 -18.06 -5.45 3.86
C ILE A 11 -18.31 -3.96 3.62
N ILE A 12 -19.47 -3.47 3.99
CA ILE A 12 -19.82 -2.07 3.84
C ILE A 12 -18.89 -1.19 4.66
N SER A 13 -18.63 -1.55 5.91
CA SER A 13 -17.74 -0.74 6.75
C SER A 13 -16.34 -0.63 6.18
N SER A 14 -15.84 -1.66 5.51
CA SER A 14 -14.50 -1.63 4.95
C SER A 14 -14.36 -0.67 3.77
N CYS A 15 -15.47 -0.19 3.21
CA CYS A 15 -15.43 0.76 2.08
C CYS A 15 -15.04 2.17 2.49
N PHE A 16 -15.15 2.55 3.77
CA PHE A 16 -14.90 3.91 4.21
C PHE A 16 -13.46 4.16 4.63
N SER A 17 -12.83 3.21 5.26
CA SER A 17 -11.42 3.30 5.56
C SER A 17 -10.86 1.90 5.60
N PHE A 18 -9.66 1.74 5.10
CA PHE A 18 -9.00 0.47 5.03
C PHE A 18 -7.69 0.55 5.79
N LYS A 19 -7.56 -0.28 6.83
CA LYS A 19 -6.33 -0.39 7.60
C LYS A 19 -5.77 -1.78 7.43
N SER A 20 -4.50 -1.89 7.17
CA SER A 20 -3.86 -3.17 6.98
C SER A 20 -2.44 -3.15 7.53
N GLY A 21 -2.06 -4.24 8.19
CA GLY A 21 -0.67 -4.50 8.52
C GLY A 21 -0.08 -5.29 7.35
N LEU A 22 0.88 -4.70 6.68
CA LEU A 22 1.51 -5.29 5.52
C LEU A 22 2.90 -5.79 5.89
N THR A 23 3.22 -7.04 5.53
CA THR A 23 4.58 -7.57 5.67
C THR A 23 5.18 -7.71 4.29
N ILE A 24 6.27 -7.00 4.04
CA ILE A 24 6.99 -7.07 2.77
C ILE A 24 8.20 -7.98 2.98
N PRO A 25 8.24 -9.14 2.32
CA PRO A 25 9.37 -10.07 2.50
C PRO A 25 10.70 -9.45 2.12
N ALA A 26 11.78 -10.04 2.61
CA ALA A 26 13.12 -9.60 2.27
C ALA A 26 13.33 -9.60 0.76
N ASN A 27 13.91 -8.52 0.25
CA ASN A 27 14.25 -8.36 -1.18
C ASN A 27 13.04 -8.50 -2.10
N GLU A 28 11.87 -8.02 -1.66
CA GLU A 28 10.66 -7.99 -2.48
C GLU A 28 10.05 -6.59 -2.49
N THR A 29 9.20 -6.37 -3.47
CA THR A 29 8.45 -5.13 -3.62
C THR A 29 6.96 -5.44 -3.59
N PHE A 30 6.22 -4.66 -2.83
CA PHE A 30 4.76 -4.71 -2.82
C PHE A 30 4.24 -3.62 -3.75
N ILE A 31 3.38 -4.00 -4.70
CA ILE A 31 2.81 -3.07 -5.68
C ILE A 31 1.33 -2.90 -5.39
N LEU A 32 0.90 -1.66 -5.25
CA LEU A 32 -0.48 -1.32 -4.93
C LEU A 32 -1.08 -0.45 -6.03
N GLY A 33 -2.29 -0.77 -6.43
CA GLY A 33 -3.10 0.10 -7.27
C GLY A 33 -3.10 -0.20 -8.75
N GLU A 34 -2.56 -1.34 -9.19
CA GLU A 34 -2.52 -1.67 -10.61
C GLU A 34 -3.90 -1.73 -11.27
N SER A 35 -4.91 -2.13 -10.51
CA SER A 35 -6.29 -2.21 -11.03
C SER A 35 -7.17 -1.07 -10.54
N ASN A 36 -6.59 -0.10 -9.87
CA ASN A 36 -7.34 1.03 -9.34
C ASN A 36 -7.58 2.08 -10.44
N SER A 37 -8.75 2.70 -10.43
CA SER A 37 -9.12 3.72 -11.40
C SER A 37 -9.47 5.06 -10.75
N LYS A 38 -9.21 5.22 -9.46
CA LYS A 38 -9.56 6.43 -8.71
C LYS A 38 -8.36 6.97 -7.94
N ASN A 39 -8.38 8.27 -7.69
CA ASN A 39 -7.39 8.87 -6.80
C ASN A 39 -7.62 8.38 -5.38
N TYR A 40 -6.56 8.24 -4.60
CA TYR A 40 -6.65 7.86 -3.20
C TYR A 40 -5.45 8.38 -2.43
N SER A 41 -5.51 8.27 -1.11
CA SER A 41 -4.38 8.57 -0.25
C SER A 41 -4.10 7.38 0.66
N ALA A 42 -2.84 7.27 1.05
CA ALA A 42 -2.37 6.22 1.94
C ALA A 42 -1.53 6.83 3.05
N GLU A 43 -1.91 6.55 4.30
CA GLU A 43 -1.09 6.92 5.46
C GLU A 43 -0.23 5.70 5.80
N LEU A 44 1.07 5.91 5.84
CA LEU A 44 2.04 4.85 6.01
C LEU A 44 2.78 5.00 7.33
N VAL A 45 2.96 3.89 8.04
CA VAL A 45 3.81 3.86 9.23
C VAL A 45 4.72 2.65 9.14
N ASN A 46 6.01 2.90 9.06
CA ASN A 46 7.00 1.83 9.07
C ASN A 46 7.25 1.40 10.52
N THR A 47 6.69 0.25 10.90
CA THR A 47 6.83 -0.24 12.27
C THR A 47 8.08 -1.06 12.50
N SER A 48 8.91 -1.23 11.47
CA SER A 48 10.13 -2.03 11.53
C SER A 48 11.35 -1.19 11.90
N ASN A 49 12.50 -1.86 12.00
CA ASN A 49 13.77 -1.22 12.23
C ASN A 49 14.57 -1.03 10.93
N TYR A 50 13.93 -1.21 9.78
CA TYR A 50 14.57 -1.13 8.48
C TYR A 50 13.88 -0.13 7.60
N GLU A 51 14.66 0.57 6.79
CA GLU A 51 14.15 1.54 5.83
C GLU A 51 13.59 0.83 4.60
N ILE A 52 12.53 1.40 4.01
CA ILE A 52 12.06 0.96 2.69
C ILE A 52 11.96 2.18 1.77
N LYS A 53 11.91 1.93 0.48
CA LYS A 53 11.72 2.97 -0.52
C LYS A 53 10.28 2.96 -0.99
N ILE A 54 9.69 4.14 -1.10
CA ILE A 54 8.36 4.32 -1.67
C ILE A 54 8.55 4.96 -3.03
N ARG A 55 7.92 4.38 -4.06
CA ARG A 55 8.05 4.90 -5.41
C ARG A 55 6.72 4.86 -6.13
N GLY A 56 6.32 6.01 -6.68
CA GLY A 56 5.17 6.12 -7.55
C GLY A 56 5.60 6.05 -9.01
N GLU A 57 4.82 5.39 -9.84
CA GLU A 57 5.06 5.26 -11.27
C GLU A 57 3.76 5.32 -12.03
N LYS A 58 3.80 5.89 -13.22
CA LYS A 58 2.63 5.86 -14.10
C LYS A 58 2.39 4.44 -14.60
N LYS A 59 1.15 4.01 -14.60
CA LYS A 59 0.77 2.65 -15.02
C LYS A 59 1.18 2.37 -16.45
N GLN A 60 1.01 3.34 -17.34
CA GLN A 60 1.14 3.12 -18.77
C GLN A 60 2.58 2.99 -19.25
N ASN A 61 3.54 3.62 -18.58
CA ASN A 61 4.92 3.65 -19.07
C ASN A 61 5.97 3.51 -17.98
N GLY A 62 5.56 3.35 -16.70
CA GLY A 62 6.50 3.20 -15.60
C GLY A 62 7.26 4.46 -15.24
N GLU A 63 6.84 5.61 -15.76
CA GLU A 63 7.52 6.86 -15.51
C GLU A 63 7.42 7.25 -14.03
N TYR A 64 8.55 7.65 -13.45
CA TYR A 64 8.65 8.07 -12.06
C TYR A 64 7.76 9.27 -11.78
N THR A 65 6.96 9.21 -10.73
CA THR A 65 6.08 10.31 -10.34
C THR A 65 6.44 10.90 -9.00
N GLN A 66 6.82 10.08 -8.04
CA GLN A 66 7.18 10.52 -6.69
C GLN A 66 7.98 9.44 -6.00
N GLY A 67 8.73 9.80 -4.99
CA GLY A 67 9.48 8.82 -4.24
C GLY A 67 10.15 9.41 -3.02
N PHE A 68 10.34 8.56 -2.02
CA PHE A 68 11.03 8.93 -0.80
C PHE A 68 11.40 7.67 -0.03
N ARG A 69 12.22 7.84 0.98
CA ARG A 69 12.58 6.75 1.91
C ARG A 69 11.68 6.82 3.13
N LEU A 70 11.08 5.68 3.47
CA LEU A 70 10.31 5.57 4.69
C LEU A 70 11.23 4.95 5.74
N THR A 71 11.74 5.80 6.62
CA THR A 71 12.71 5.41 7.63
C THR A 71 12.09 4.54 8.72
N PRO A 72 12.91 3.84 9.53
CA PRO A 72 12.38 3.07 10.66
C PRO A 72 11.52 3.94 11.56
N LYS A 73 10.34 3.45 11.92
CA LYS A 73 9.34 4.17 12.72
C LYS A 73 8.79 5.43 12.05
N GLY A 74 9.15 5.67 10.80
CA GLY A 74 8.72 6.85 10.06
C GLY A 74 7.26 6.77 9.63
N LYS A 75 6.68 7.94 9.43
CA LYS A 75 5.28 8.10 8.98
C LYS A 75 5.26 9.00 7.76
N ALA A 76 4.35 8.71 6.85
CA ALA A 76 4.18 9.55 5.66
C ALA A 76 2.77 9.37 5.12
N THR A 77 2.29 10.39 4.40
CA THR A 77 1.04 10.31 3.66
C THR A 77 1.37 10.45 2.19
N VAL A 78 0.85 9.55 1.37
CA VAL A 78 1.06 9.53 -0.07
C VAL A 78 -0.26 9.78 -0.77
N TYR A 79 -0.25 10.69 -1.75
CA TYR A 79 -1.40 10.95 -2.60
C TYR A 79 -1.15 10.33 -3.95
N VAL A 80 -2.05 9.47 -4.39
CA VAL A 80 -1.87 8.63 -5.58
C VAL A 80 -2.95 8.93 -6.59
N SER A 81 -2.56 9.22 -7.82
CA SER A 81 -3.49 9.49 -8.91
C SER A 81 -4.05 8.19 -9.47
N SER A 82 -5.17 8.31 -10.19
CA SER A 82 -5.84 7.16 -10.81
C SER A 82 -4.98 6.43 -11.85
N ASP A 83 -3.99 7.11 -12.42
CA ASP A 83 -3.09 6.52 -13.44
C ASP A 83 -1.74 6.10 -12.86
N GLU A 84 -1.63 6.04 -11.56
CA GLU A 84 -0.37 5.83 -10.85
C GLU A 84 -0.45 4.57 -9.98
N ILE A 85 0.67 3.86 -9.87
CA ILE A 85 0.84 2.78 -8.88
C ILE A 85 1.86 3.21 -7.85
N ILE A 86 1.80 2.59 -6.68
CA ILE A 86 2.79 2.80 -5.62
C ILE A 86 3.52 1.50 -5.37
N LYS A 87 4.84 1.59 -5.31
CA LYS A 87 5.72 0.47 -4.97
C LYS A 87 6.34 0.69 -3.61
N PHE A 88 6.31 -0.36 -2.80
CA PHE A 88 6.95 -0.40 -1.48
C PHE A 88 8.12 -1.36 -1.61
N ILE A 89 9.33 -0.83 -1.73
CA ILE A 89 10.52 -1.59 -2.12
C ILE A 89 11.34 -1.91 -0.88
N ASN A 90 11.44 -3.20 -0.55
CA ASN A 90 12.26 -3.68 0.54
C ASN A 90 13.53 -4.31 0.00
N ASN A 91 14.64 -3.60 0.12
CA ASN A 91 15.96 -4.09 -0.30
C ASN A 91 16.76 -4.66 0.88
N ASN A 92 16.11 -4.90 2.00
CA ASN A 92 16.76 -5.47 3.17
C ASN A 92 16.69 -7.00 3.16
N ASN A 93 17.58 -7.63 3.89
CA ASN A 93 17.57 -9.09 4.05
C ASN A 93 16.58 -9.56 5.12
N GLN A 94 15.74 -8.67 5.59
CA GLN A 94 14.72 -8.92 6.61
C GLN A 94 13.38 -8.45 6.10
N ALA A 95 12.31 -9.09 6.53
CA ALA A 95 10.97 -8.63 6.24
C ALA A 95 10.71 -7.30 6.95
N VAL A 96 9.93 -6.43 6.33
CA VAL A 96 9.58 -5.12 6.87
C VAL A 96 8.07 -5.06 7.04
N LYS A 97 7.63 -4.56 8.20
CA LYS A 97 6.20 -4.37 8.47
C LYS A 97 5.84 -2.90 8.33
N VAL A 98 4.79 -2.66 7.56
CA VAL A 98 4.28 -1.30 7.33
C VAL A 98 2.78 -1.31 7.58
N ASN A 99 2.30 -0.39 8.39
CA ASN A 99 0.87 -0.20 8.54
C ASN A 99 0.42 0.79 7.49
N ILE A 100 -0.65 0.44 6.79
CA ILE A 100 -1.22 1.25 5.71
C ILE A 100 -2.66 1.55 6.06
N LYS A 101 -3.03 2.83 5.96
CA LYS A 101 -4.42 3.26 6.08
C LYS A 101 -4.82 3.96 4.81
N LEU A 102 -5.74 3.36 4.07
CA LEU A 102 -6.25 3.93 2.83
C LEU A 102 -7.54 4.68 3.09
N ASN A 103 -7.78 5.75 2.35
CA ASN A 103 -9.02 6.50 2.47
C ASN A 103 -10.16 5.88 1.66
N LYS A 104 -9.86 4.87 0.84
CA LYS A 104 -10.86 4.09 0.11
C LYS A 104 -10.24 2.74 -0.28
N ALA A 105 -11.08 1.80 -0.70
CA ALA A 105 -10.61 0.50 -1.16
C ALA A 105 -9.82 0.67 -2.46
N VAL A 106 -8.67 0.01 -2.54
CA VAL A 106 -7.77 0.09 -3.70
C VAL A 106 -7.53 -1.34 -4.20
N PRO A 107 -8.07 -1.70 -5.37
CA PRO A 107 -7.86 -3.03 -5.92
C PRO A 107 -6.50 -3.13 -6.62
N GLY A 108 -6.01 -4.36 -6.75
CA GLY A 108 -4.76 -4.64 -7.44
C GLY A 108 -3.56 -4.52 -6.54
N MET A 109 -3.17 -5.63 -5.91
CA MET A 109 -1.97 -5.68 -5.08
C MET A 109 -1.24 -7.00 -5.30
N ARG A 110 0.07 -6.93 -5.32
CA ARG A 110 0.90 -8.13 -5.46
C ARG A 110 2.33 -7.87 -5.00
N TYR A 111 3.04 -8.95 -4.77
CA TYR A 111 4.47 -8.89 -4.46
C TYR A 111 5.27 -9.35 -5.67
N VAL A 112 6.43 -8.73 -5.87
CA VAL A 112 7.40 -9.18 -6.88
C VAL A 112 8.78 -9.20 -6.24
N LYS A 113 9.64 -10.10 -6.70
CA LYS A 113 11.03 -10.13 -6.26
C LYS A 113 11.81 -9.01 -6.92
N ASN A 114 12.69 -8.41 -6.16
CA ASN A 114 13.53 -7.32 -6.66
C ASN A 114 14.58 -7.80 -7.66
#